data_355ccf8ab9dece28b89f97bee0ec09fa
#
_entry.id   355ccf8ab9dece28b89f97bee0ec09fa
#
_cell.length_a   1.000
_cell.length_b   1.000
_cell.length_c   1.000
_cell.angle_alpha   90.00
_cell.angle_beta   90.00
_cell.angle_gamma   90.00
#
_symmetry.space_group_name_H-M   'P 1'
#
loop_
_entity.id
_entity.type
_entity.pdbx_description
1 polymer ?
#
loop_
_entity_poly.entity_id
_entity_poly.type
_entity_poly.pdbx_seq_one_letter_code
_entity_poly.pdbx_strand_id
1 'polypeptide(L)'
;MTAFVTANNIPSGIAKLTLDELNRVAGGTFTRNKYSKSTYHSVGISTRYSFFCEDEFMFMGRGISYQQANEIVALANRVYNVLNEGNHGANIIGYGEAAFVRAFNSQLKLKYGIVWDGVPGYDY
;
A
#
# COMPACT_ATOMS: atom_id res chain seq x y z
N MET A 1 18.02 -8.33 -4.57
CA MET A 1 17.51 -8.46 -4.47
C MET A 1 16.87 -8.42 -5.00
N THR A 2 16.88 -8.36 -4.75
CA THR A 2 16.20 -8.56 -4.93
C THR A 2 15.49 -8.21 -5.53
N ALA A 3 15.47 -8.14 -5.42
CA ALA A 3 14.80 -8.03 -5.57
C ALA A 3 14.28 -7.52 -5.99
N PHE A 4 14.49 -7.16 -5.66
CA PHE A 4 14.02 -6.98 -5.66
C PHE A 4 13.94 -6.55 -6.07
N VAL A 5 14.00 -6.42 -6.00
CA VAL A 5 13.74 -6.28 -6.01
C VAL A 5 13.66 -5.72 -6.50
N THR A 6 14.04 -5.35 -6.50
CA THR A 6 13.94 -5.12 -6.64
C THR A 6 13.87 -4.54 -7.00
N ALA A 7 14.18 -4.14 -6.93
CA ALA A 7 14.07 -3.93 -6.92
C ALA A 7 14.12 -3.23 -7.28
N ASN A 8 14.51 -2.87 -7.27
CA ASN A 8 14.51 -2.57 -7.22
C ASN A 8 14.46 -1.96 -7.42
N ASN A 9 14.60 -1.73 -7.31
CA ASN A 9 14.37 -1.51 -7.07
C ASN A 9 13.96 -0.95 -6.98
N ILE A 10 14.04 -0.65 -6.66
CA ILE A 10 13.47 -0.48 -6.16
C ILE A 10 13.33 0.34 -6.26
N PRO A 11 13.43 0.73 -6.27
CA PRO A 11 13.12 1.18 -6.01
C PRO A 11 12.96 1.67 -5.94
N SER A 12 13.11 1.69 -5.78
CA SER A 12 12.81 1.65 -5.43
C SER A 12 12.65 1.59 -5.04
N GLY A 13 12.85 1.50 -4.71
CA GLY A 13 12.70 0.99 -4.14
C GLY A 13 12.24 0.68 -3.74
N ILE A 14 11.86 0.08 -3.37
CA ILE A 14 11.37 -0.50 -3.06
C ILE A 14 11.56 -1.03 -2.82
N ALA A 15 11.82 -1.12 -2.72
CA ALA A 15 11.97 -1.85 -2.61
C ALA A 15 12.10 -2.39 -2.79
N LYS A 16 12.56 -2.60 -2.24
CA LYS A 16 12.54 -3.51 -2.36
C LYS A 16 12.53 -4.37 -1.37
N LEU A 17 12.31 -4.04 -0.11
CA LEU A 17 12.15 -5.08 0.60
C LEU A 17 11.74 -5.84 -0.15
N THR A 18 12.15 -6.60 -0.03
CA THR A 18 11.87 -7.26 -1.02
C THR A 18 10.74 -8.08 -0.81
N LEU A 19 10.08 -8.38 -1.84
CA LEU A 19 9.07 -9.30 -1.79
C LEU A 19 9.54 -10.62 -1.36
N ASP A 20 10.74 -10.97 -1.70
CA ASP A 20 11.31 -12.19 -1.25
C ASP A 20 11.33 -12.30 0.22
N GLU A 21 11.73 -11.25 0.88
CA GLU A 21 11.78 -11.28 2.31
C GLU A 21 10.41 -11.37 2.90
N LEU A 22 9.48 -10.68 2.31
CA LEU A 22 8.15 -10.78 2.76
C LEU A 22 7.60 -12.16 2.58
N ASN A 23 7.89 -12.75 1.46
CA ASN A 23 7.40 -14.08 1.19
C ASN A 23 7.97 -15.11 2.10
N ARG A 24 9.21 -15.00 2.46
CA ARG A 24 9.80 -15.92 3.37
C ARG A 24 9.15 -15.85 4.71
N VAL A 25 8.92 -14.65 5.17
CA VAL A 25 8.27 -14.47 6.41
C VAL A 25 6.87 -15.01 6.34
N ALA A 26 6.17 -14.69 5.29
CA ALA A 26 4.83 -15.18 5.13
C ALA A 26 4.81 -16.68 4.99
N GLY A 27 5.77 -17.20 4.29
CA GLY A 27 5.87 -18.62 4.14
C GLY A 27 6.04 -19.28 5.47
N GLY A 28 6.47 -18.57 6.45
CA GLY A 28 6.56 -19.07 7.76
C GLY A 28 5.26 -18.95 8.48
N THR A 29 4.20 -18.75 7.79
CA THR A 29 2.89 -18.73 8.30
C THR A 29 2.53 -17.55 9.07
N PHE A 30 3.28 -16.51 8.93
CA PHE A 30 2.93 -15.35 9.59
C PHE A 30 1.84 -14.66 8.89
N THR A 31 1.34 -13.70 9.51
CA THR A 31 0.30 -12.93 8.95
C THR A 31 0.70 -12.36 7.64
N ARG A 32 -0.13 -12.45 6.67
CA ARG A 32 0.09 -11.85 5.39
C ARG A 32 -0.33 -10.40 5.40
N ASN A 33 -1.14 -10.02 6.38
CA ASN A 33 -1.68 -8.67 6.45
C ASN A 33 -0.73 -7.85 7.28
N LYS A 34 0.17 -7.17 6.61
CA LYS A 34 1.22 -6.42 7.26
C LYS A 34 0.72 -5.20 8.00
N TYR A 35 -0.43 -4.68 7.61
CA TYR A 35 -0.97 -3.45 8.16
C TYR A 35 -2.32 -3.70 8.78
N SER A 36 -2.81 -2.75 9.56
CA SER A 36 -4.13 -2.86 10.13
C SER A 36 -5.19 -2.62 9.06
N LYS A 37 -6.38 -3.09 9.34
CA LYS A 37 -7.51 -2.91 8.44
C LYS A 37 -7.75 -1.42 8.18
N SER A 38 -7.68 -0.60 9.21
CA SER A 38 -7.91 0.83 9.03
C SER A 38 -6.85 1.46 8.14
N THR A 39 -5.63 0.96 8.19
CA THR A 39 -4.56 1.46 7.33
C THR A 39 -4.86 1.13 5.88
N TYR A 40 -5.28 -0.09 5.59
CA TYR A 40 -5.66 -0.45 4.23
C TYR A 40 -6.79 0.46 3.74
N HIS A 41 -7.81 0.65 4.59
CA HIS A 41 -8.95 1.47 4.18
C HIS A 41 -8.55 2.91 3.91
N SER A 42 -7.60 3.44 4.65
CA SER A 42 -7.23 4.85 4.51
C SER A 42 -6.61 5.16 3.15
N VAL A 43 -6.10 4.15 2.46
CA VAL A 43 -5.52 4.36 1.14
C VAL A 43 -6.38 3.74 0.03
N GLY A 44 -7.62 3.43 0.35
CA GLY A 44 -8.56 2.98 -0.67
C GLY A 44 -8.65 1.49 -0.88
N ILE A 45 -7.98 0.70 -0.05
CA ILE A 45 -8.04 -0.76 -0.17
C ILE A 45 -9.17 -1.27 0.69
N SER A 46 -10.10 -2.01 0.09
CA SER A 46 -11.19 -2.64 0.80
C SER A 46 -10.77 -4.04 1.21
N THR A 47 -11.34 -4.53 2.27
CA THR A 47 -10.92 -5.78 2.88
C THR A 47 -12.10 -6.71 3.11
N ARG A 48 -11.82 -8.01 3.03
CA ARG A 48 -12.80 -9.02 3.40
C ARG A 48 -12.05 -10.14 4.09
N TYR A 49 -12.08 -10.11 5.40
CA TYR A 49 -11.35 -11.10 6.20
C TYR A 49 -12.26 -12.27 6.51
N SER A 50 -11.69 -13.44 6.53
CA SER A 50 -12.45 -14.66 6.70
C SER A 50 -11.78 -15.59 7.66
N PHE A 51 -12.57 -16.35 8.41
CA PHE A 51 -12.04 -17.37 9.27
C PHE A 51 -11.59 -18.59 8.49
N PHE A 52 -12.27 -18.88 7.40
CA PHE A 52 -12.09 -20.16 6.72
C PHE A 52 -11.37 -20.05 5.40
N CYS A 53 -11.26 -18.86 4.88
CA CYS A 53 -10.60 -18.62 3.61
C CYS A 53 -9.53 -17.58 3.79
N GLU A 54 -8.73 -17.38 2.77
CA GLU A 54 -7.75 -16.33 2.83
C GLU A 54 -8.44 -14.98 2.82
N ASP A 55 -7.81 -14.03 3.47
CA ASP A 55 -8.32 -12.68 3.44
C ASP A 55 -8.23 -12.13 2.02
N GLU A 56 -9.17 -11.30 1.66
CA GLU A 56 -9.26 -10.74 0.33
C GLU A 56 -9.13 -9.24 0.39
N PHE A 57 -8.59 -8.68 -0.68
CA PHE A 57 -8.39 -7.24 -0.79
C PHE A 57 -8.87 -6.78 -2.15
N MET A 58 -9.38 -5.56 -2.18
CA MET A 58 -9.86 -4.97 -3.42
C MET A 58 -9.39 -3.53 -3.49
N PHE A 59 -8.96 -3.08 -4.65
CA PHE A 59 -8.54 -1.71 -4.85
C PHE A 59 -9.17 -1.21 -6.13
N MET A 60 -9.96 -0.15 -6.01
CA MET A 60 -10.64 0.46 -7.16
C MET A 60 -11.42 -0.59 -7.97
N GLY A 61 -12.14 -1.44 -7.24
CA GLY A 61 -13.00 -2.44 -7.88
C GLY A 61 -12.31 -3.67 -8.40
N ARG A 62 -11.00 -3.81 -8.14
CA ARG A 62 -10.25 -4.96 -8.61
C ARG A 62 -9.73 -5.75 -7.44
N GLY A 63 -9.83 -7.08 -7.54
CA GLY A 63 -9.19 -7.94 -6.55
C GLY A 63 -7.68 -7.83 -6.66
N ILE A 64 -7.01 -7.70 -5.54
CA ILE A 64 -5.55 -7.64 -5.51
C ILE A 64 -5.04 -8.64 -4.47
N SER A 65 -3.78 -9.01 -4.61
CA SER A 65 -3.18 -9.94 -3.66
C SER A 65 -2.79 -9.19 -2.39
N TYR A 66 -2.54 -9.95 -1.32
CA TYR A 66 -2.07 -9.33 -0.10
C TYR A 66 -0.72 -8.64 -0.33
N GLN A 67 0.09 -9.16 -1.23
CA GLN A 67 1.36 -8.53 -1.54
C GLN A 67 1.16 -7.19 -2.20
N GLN A 68 0.24 -7.13 -3.14
CA GLN A 68 -0.08 -5.87 -3.81
C GLN A 68 -0.66 -4.87 -2.83
N ALA A 69 -1.53 -5.34 -1.95
CA ALA A 69 -2.11 -4.45 -0.94
C ALA A 69 -1.02 -3.85 -0.07
N ASN A 70 -0.07 -4.68 0.36
CA ASN A 70 1.02 -4.20 1.20
C ASN A 70 1.93 -3.23 0.44
N GLU A 71 2.16 -3.48 -0.84
CA GLU A 71 2.98 -2.59 -1.65
C GLU A 71 2.31 -1.23 -1.85
N ILE A 72 1.01 -1.25 -2.03
CA ILE A 72 0.26 0.00 -2.21
C ILE A 72 0.32 0.84 -0.93
N VAL A 73 0.17 0.20 0.23
CA VAL A 73 0.29 0.93 1.48
C VAL A 73 1.71 1.47 1.67
N ALA A 74 2.71 0.67 1.33
CA ALA A 74 4.09 1.12 1.46
C ALA A 74 4.36 2.32 0.56
N LEU A 75 3.81 2.30 -0.64
CA LEU A 75 3.94 3.42 -1.56
C LEU A 75 3.25 4.66 -0.99
N ALA A 76 2.05 4.48 -0.44
CA ALA A 76 1.32 5.58 0.17
C ALA A 76 2.10 6.18 1.34
N ASN A 77 2.71 5.33 2.15
CA ASN A 77 3.51 5.82 3.27
C ASN A 77 4.71 6.62 2.82
N ARG A 78 5.34 6.20 1.72
CA ARG A 78 6.46 6.95 1.18
C ARG A 78 6.03 8.32 0.70
N VAL A 79 4.92 8.36 -0.02
CA VAL A 79 4.39 9.63 -0.51
C VAL A 79 4.03 10.53 0.68
N TYR A 80 3.39 9.95 1.70
CA TYR A 80 3.02 10.68 2.88
C TYR A 80 4.26 11.31 3.54
N ASN A 81 5.31 10.52 3.69
CA ASN A 81 6.51 11.02 4.35
C ASN A 81 7.19 12.11 3.55
N VAL A 82 7.24 11.97 2.24
CA VAL A 82 7.86 12.99 1.40
C VAL A 82 7.06 14.28 1.44
N LEU A 83 5.75 14.20 1.35
CA LEU A 83 4.90 15.37 1.36
C LEU A 83 4.95 16.10 2.69
N ASN A 84 5.15 15.35 3.77
CA ASN A 84 5.11 15.94 5.10
C ASN A 84 6.48 16.17 5.71
N GLU A 85 7.52 16.02 4.91
CA GLU A 85 8.85 16.27 5.36
C GLU A 85 8.93 17.72 5.83
N GLY A 86 9.30 17.91 7.08
CA GLY A 86 9.38 19.26 7.65
C GLY A 86 8.09 19.83 8.16
N ASN A 87 6.97 19.15 7.92
CA ASN A 87 5.70 19.60 8.43
C ASN A 87 5.47 19.06 9.83
N HIS A 88 4.77 19.84 10.64
CA HIS A 88 4.48 19.43 12.02
C HIS A 88 3.07 19.86 12.39
N GLY A 89 2.43 19.05 13.20
CA GLY A 89 1.15 19.39 13.80
C GLY A 89 0.07 19.68 12.76
N ALA A 90 -0.46 20.87 12.81
CA ALA A 90 -1.60 21.23 11.96
C ALA A 90 -1.27 21.30 10.48
N ASN A 91 0.01 21.27 10.15
CA ASN A 91 0.40 21.37 8.74
C ASN A 91 0.53 20.01 8.05
N ILE A 92 0.25 18.94 8.75
CA ILE A 92 0.36 17.61 8.18
C ILE A 92 -0.69 17.40 7.11
N ILE A 93 -0.27 16.89 5.97
CA ILE A 93 -1.17 16.57 4.86
C ILE A 93 -1.59 15.12 5.01
N GLY A 94 -2.89 14.89 5.18
CA GLY A 94 -3.41 13.56 5.40
C GLY A 94 -3.71 12.81 4.11
N TYR A 95 -4.00 11.53 4.25
CA TYR A 95 -4.18 10.64 3.10
C TYR A 95 -5.34 11.03 2.20
N GLY A 96 -6.39 11.60 2.74
CA GLY A 96 -7.55 11.96 1.94
C GLY A 96 -7.48 13.32 1.30
N GLU A 97 -6.41 14.08 1.55
CA GLU A 97 -6.31 15.42 1.03
C GLU A 97 -5.87 15.44 -0.42
N ALA A 98 -6.31 16.45 -1.13
CA ALA A 98 -6.06 16.53 -2.57
C ALA A 98 -4.58 16.45 -2.92
N ALA A 99 -3.73 17.09 -2.13
CA ALA A 99 -2.30 17.05 -2.40
C ALA A 99 -1.75 15.63 -2.29
N PHE A 100 -2.20 14.88 -1.28
CA PHE A 100 -1.76 13.51 -1.14
C PHE A 100 -2.28 12.66 -2.28
N VAL A 101 -3.57 12.77 -2.59
CA VAL A 101 -4.18 11.95 -3.63
C VAL A 101 -3.47 12.18 -4.96
N ARG A 102 -3.15 13.42 -5.27
CA ARG A 102 -2.47 13.76 -6.50
C ARG A 102 -1.08 13.13 -6.59
N ALA A 103 -0.31 13.26 -5.52
CA ALA A 103 1.05 12.72 -5.49
C ALA A 103 1.04 11.20 -5.50
N PHE A 104 0.15 10.60 -4.74
CA PHE A 104 0.01 9.16 -4.66
C PHE A 104 -0.38 8.61 -6.05
N ASN A 105 -1.32 9.25 -6.71
CA ASN A 105 -1.78 8.82 -8.02
C ASN A 105 -0.71 8.93 -9.08
N SER A 106 0.16 9.90 -8.98
CA SER A 106 1.30 10.00 -9.87
C SER A 106 2.13 8.73 -9.81
N GLN A 107 2.38 8.24 -8.60
CA GLN A 107 3.15 7.03 -8.40
C GLN A 107 2.37 5.76 -8.74
N LEU A 108 1.12 5.71 -8.36
CA LEU A 108 0.27 4.55 -8.68
C LEU A 108 0.16 4.36 -10.18
N LYS A 109 -0.01 5.45 -10.90
CA LYS A 109 -0.17 5.35 -12.34
C LYS A 109 1.10 4.82 -12.99
N LEU A 110 2.25 5.28 -12.53
CA LEU A 110 3.51 4.81 -13.06
C LEU A 110 3.73 3.34 -12.78
N LYS A 111 3.37 2.89 -11.59
CA LYS A 111 3.70 1.55 -11.17
C LYS A 111 2.64 0.53 -11.57
N TYR A 112 1.38 0.90 -11.49
CA TYR A 112 0.29 -0.05 -11.69
C TYR A 112 -0.70 0.36 -12.77
N GLY A 113 -0.60 1.56 -13.29
CA GLY A 113 -1.55 2.03 -14.30
C GLY A 113 -2.93 2.31 -13.72
N ILE A 114 -3.04 2.53 -12.44
CA ILE A 114 -4.30 2.72 -11.75
C ILE A 114 -4.24 4.02 -10.98
N VAL A 115 -5.37 4.65 -10.76
CA VAL A 115 -5.44 5.81 -9.89
C VAL A 115 -6.52 5.57 -8.85
N TRP A 116 -6.36 6.20 -7.71
CA TRP A 116 -7.29 6.12 -6.59
C TRP A 116 -8.21 7.34 -6.63
N ASP A 117 -9.46 7.15 -6.31
CA ASP A 117 -10.43 8.22 -6.33
C ASP A 117 -10.48 9.02 -5.04
N GLY A 118 -9.63 8.71 -4.08
CA GLY A 118 -9.59 9.44 -2.82
C GLY A 118 -10.61 8.96 -1.80
N VAL A 119 -11.38 7.94 -2.13
CA VAL A 119 -12.41 7.42 -1.23
C VAL A 119 -11.84 6.27 -0.42
N PRO A 120 -12.02 6.26 0.89
CA PRO A 120 -11.51 5.18 1.72
C PRO A 120 -12.10 3.83 1.32
N GLY A 121 -11.36 2.78 1.59
CA GLY A 121 -11.87 1.44 1.41
C GLY A 121 -12.82 1.05 2.53
N TYR A 122 -13.35 -0.15 2.45
CA TYR A 122 -14.34 -0.61 3.41
C TYR A 122 -14.30 -2.13 3.52
N ASP A 123 -14.98 -2.66 4.51
CA ASP A 123 -15.16 -4.11 4.61
C ASP A 123 -16.27 -4.54 3.67
N TYR A 124 -16.08 -5.63 2.96
CA TYR A 124 -17.12 -6.11 2.04
C TYR A 124 -17.37 -7.62 2.13
#